data_a8e11146440191f3b99e7f1efd72ab13
#
_entry.id   a8e11146440191f3b99e7f1efd72ab13
#
_cell.length_a   1.000
_cell.length_b   1.000
_cell.length_c   1.000
_cell.angle_alpha   90.00
_cell.angle_beta   90.00
_cell.angle_gamma   90.00
#
_symmetry.space_group_name_H-M   'P 1'
#
loop_
_entity.id
_entity.type
_entity.pdbx_description
1 polymer ?
#
loop_
_entity_poly.entity_id
_entity_poly.type
_entity_poly.pdbx_seq_one_letter_code
_entity_poly.pdbx_strand_id
1 'polypeptide(L)'
;MRITILGAGPAGLYLAYLIKRRRPDTTVTVIEQNPADATFGFGVVFSDRALEFLREDDEATYSAITPHMESWNDITIAHRGERVTIDGVGFSAIGRLKLLQLLQARARSVGVEPVYRRTVKSLDELGDADLVVGTDGVNSLVRRGNEERFGASVRFLSNRFAWFGTGRRFETLTQTFVETDAGSFNAHHYRYAPNLSTFIVEVDGATFARAGFGQMDEE
;
A
#
# COMPACT_ATOMS: atom_id res chain seq x y z
N MET A 1 -8.83 -9.23 27.01
CA MET A 1 -9.49 -8.60 25.84
C MET A 1 -9.15 -9.41 24.60
N ARG A 2 -10.14 -9.70 23.75
CA ARG A 2 -10.00 -10.45 22.50
C ARG A 2 -10.23 -9.47 21.34
N ILE A 3 -9.24 -9.31 20.48
CA ILE A 3 -9.30 -8.43 19.32
C ILE A 3 -9.20 -9.28 18.05
N THR A 4 -10.14 -9.09 17.14
CA THR A 4 -10.09 -9.68 15.80
C THR A 4 -9.80 -8.59 14.78
N ILE A 5 -8.73 -8.78 14.01
CA ILE A 5 -8.31 -7.89 12.92
C ILE A 5 -8.60 -8.59 11.60
N LEU A 6 -9.45 -8.01 10.77
CA LEU A 6 -9.79 -8.52 9.45
C LEU A 6 -8.90 -7.84 8.40
N GLY A 7 -8.05 -8.63 7.75
CA GLY A 7 -7.03 -8.21 6.79
C GLY A 7 -5.61 -8.25 7.36
N ALA A 8 -4.72 -9.06 6.76
CA ALA A 8 -3.29 -9.13 7.08
C ALA A 8 -2.43 -8.30 6.10
N GLY A 9 -2.96 -7.18 5.63
CA GLY A 9 -2.18 -6.16 4.94
C GLY A 9 -1.25 -5.42 5.91
N PRO A 10 -0.45 -4.46 5.41
CA PRO A 10 0.50 -3.70 6.24
C PRO A 10 -0.14 -3.10 7.50
N ALA A 11 -1.32 -2.51 7.36
CA ALA A 11 -2.04 -1.91 8.49
C ALA A 11 -2.42 -2.94 9.57
N GLY A 12 -2.98 -4.09 9.16
CA GLY A 12 -3.42 -5.13 10.11
C GLY A 12 -2.27 -5.81 10.83
N LEU A 13 -1.21 -6.15 10.10
CA LEU A 13 -0.02 -6.77 10.68
C LEU A 13 0.70 -5.85 11.65
N TYR A 14 0.87 -4.58 11.26
CA TYR A 14 1.55 -3.62 12.13
C TYR A 14 0.72 -3.27 13.36
N LEU A 15 -0.61 -3.11 13.20
CA LEU A 15 -1.51 -2.92 14.33
C LEU A 15 -1.46 -4.10 15.31
N ALA A 16 -1.51 -5.34 14.80
CA ALA A 16 -1.42 -6.55 15.62
C ALA A 16 -0.12 -6.60 16.44
N TYR A 17 0.99 -6.29 15.78
CA TYR A 17 2.29 -6.17 16.43
C TYR A 17 2.29 -5.12 17.54
N LEU A 18 1.81 -3.90 17.25
CA LEU A 18 1.80 -2.79 18.22
C LEU A 18 0.91 -3.09 19.43
N ILE A 19 -0.25 -3.71 19.22
CA ILE A 19 -1.14 -4.12 20.32
C ILE A 19 -0.43 -5.12 21.23
N LYS A 20 0.11 -6.19 20.67
CA LYS A 20 0.76 -7.25 21.44
C LYS A 20 2.04 -6.77 22.13
N ARG A 21 2.81 -5.90 21.50
CA ARG A 21 3.99 -5.27 22.10
C ARG A 21 3.62 -4.46 23.36
N ARG A 22 2.52 -3.70 23.31
CA ARG A 22 2.09 -2.84 24.43
C ARG A 22 1.22 -3.57 25.46
N ARG A 23 0.50 -4.60 25.04
CA ARG A 23 -0.43 -5.38 25.87
C ARG A 23 -0.28 -6.88 25.60
N PRO A 24 0.75 -7.54 26.13
CA PRO A 24 1.04 -8.96 25.85
C PRO A 24 -0.11 -9.91 26.19
N ASP A 25 -0.91 -9.58 27.19
CA ASP A 25 -2.04 -10.40 27.64
C ASP A 25 -3.28 -10.31 26.73
N THR A 26 -3.28 -9.41 25.73
CA THR A 26 -4.39 -9.30 24.77
C THR A 26 -4.34 -10.47 23.79
N THR A 27 -5.44 -11.15 23.59
CA THR A 27 -5.59 -12.14 22.50
C THR A 27 -5.86 -11.38 21.20
N VAL A 28 -4.97 -11.52 20.22
CA VAL A 28 -5.12 -10.91 18.90
C VAL A 28 -5.19 -11.99 17.84
N THR A 29 -6.27 -11.99 17.07
CA THR A 29 -6.47 -12.87 15.91
C THR A 29 -6.46 -12.01 14.65
N VAL A 30 -5.62 -12.35 13.66
CA VAL A 30 -5.60 -11.70 12.36
C VAL A 30 -6.09 -12.69 11.30
N ILE A 31 -7.07 -12.29 10.49
CA ILE A 31 -7.67 -13.14 9.46
C ILE A 31 -7.44 -12.51 8.09
N GLU A 32 -6.96 -13.32 7.13
CA GLU A 32 -6.66 -12.89 5.77
C GLU A 32 -7.21 -13.90 4.75
N GLN A 33 -7.88 -13.38 3.72
CA GLN A 33 -8.45 -14.22 2.65
C GLN A 33 -7.41 -14.76 1.69
N ASN A 34 -6.32 -14.03 1.47
CA ASN A 34 -5.26 -14.40 0.55
C ASN A 34 -4.19 -15.27 1.23
N PRO A 35 -3.33 -15.96 0.46
CA PRO A 35 -2.14 -16.59 1.01
C PRO A 35 -1.11 -15.57 1.51
N ALA A 36 -0.18 -16.00 2.35
CA ALA A 36 0.80 -15.14 3.02
C ALA A 36 1.74 -14.38 2.07
N ASP A 37 1.96 -14.92 0.89
CA ASP A 37 2.85 -14.41 -0.15
C ASP A 37 2.09 -13.63 -1.25
N ALA A 38 0.77 -13.48 -1.14
CA ALA A 38 -0.01 -12.71 -2.09
C ALA A 38 0.13 -11.20 -1.84
N THR A 39 0.35 -10.46 -2.90
CA THR A 39 0.33 -8.99 -2.88
C THR A 39 -0.20 -8.46 -4.20
N PHE A 40 -0.79 -7.27 -4.16
CA PHE A 40 -1.25 -6.54 -5.34
C PHE A 40 -0.36 -5.31 -5.53
N GLY A 41 0.19 -5.15 -6.74
CA GLY A 41 1.13 -4.07 -7.06
C GLY A 41 2.59 -4.42 -6.76
N PHE A 42 3.49 -3.46 -6.92
CA PHE A 42 4.93 -3.67 -7.02
C PHE A 42 5.69 -3.02 -5.87
N GLY A 43 5.88 -1.71 -5.92
CA GLY A 43 6.60 -0.95 -4.90
C GLY A 43 5.68 -0.09 -4.02
N VAL A 44 6.12 0.19 -2.81
CA VAL A 44 5.49 1.15 -1.89
C VAL A 44 6.52 2.22 -1.57
N VAL A 45 6.09 3.48 -1.60
CA VAL A 45 6.94 4.64 -1.32
C VAL A 45 6.57 5.27 0.02
N PHE A 46 7.58 5.71 0.75
CA PHE A 46 7.47 6.43 2.01
C PHE A 46 8.20 7.77 1.88
N SER A 47 7.63 8.85 2.39
CA SER A 47 8.37 10.08 2.60
C SER A 47 9.32 9.94 3.80
N ASP A 48 10.40 10.73 3.82
CA ASP A 48 11.34 10.76 4.95
C ASP A 48 10.61 11.05 6.26
N ARG A 49 9.61 11.93 6.23
CA ARG A 49 8.80 12.24 7.41
C ARG A 49 8.01 11.03 7.92
N ALA A 50 7.47 10.21 7.03
CA ALA A 50 6.76 8.98 7.44
C ALA A 50 7.72 7.97 8.08
N LEU A 51 8.95 7.88 7.57
CA LEU A 51 9.99 7.03 8.14
C LEU A 51 10.51 7.59 9.48
N GLU A 52 10.55 8.91 9.63
CA GLU A 52 10.92 9.55 10.90
C GLU A 52 9.93 9.21 12.01
N PHE A 53 8.62 9.34 11.76
CA PHE A 53 7.60 8.88 12.72
C PHE A 53 7.74 7.40 13.07
N LEU A 54 8.01 6.55 12.07
CA LEU A 54 8.25 5.13 12.34
C LEU A 54 9.48 4.93 13.22
N ARG A 55 10.55 5.66 12.99
CA ARG A 55 11.78 5.58 13.78
C ARG A 55 11.56 6.00 15.23
N GLU A 56 10.82 7.10 15.44
CA GLU A 56 10.51 7.62 16.78
C GLU A 56 9.63 6.67 17.59
N ASP A 57 8.59 6.11 16.96
CA ASP A 57 7.61 5.26 17.64
C ASP A 57 8.05 3.80 17.75
N ASP A 58 8.80 3.30 16.77
CA ASP A 58 9.20 1.89 16.66
C ASP A 58 10.50 1.72 15.85
N GLU A 59 11.60 2.11 16.45
CA GLU A 59 12.94 2.00 15.85
C GLU A 59 13.28 0.56 15.41
N ALA A 60 12.80 -0.44 16.12
CA ALA A 60 13.06 -1.83 15.77
C ALA A 60 12.39 -2.24 14.45
N THR A 61 11.19 -1.72 14.15
CA THR A 61 10.55 -1.93 12.83
C THR A 61 11.20 -1.04 11.77
N TYR A 62 11.54 0.20 12.09
CA TYR A 62 12.30 1.08 11.19
C TYR A 62 13.61 0.40 10.74
N SER A 63 14.43 -0.08 11.69
CA SER A 63 15.70 -0.75 11.41
C SER A 63 15.56 -2.07 10.66
N ALA A 64 14.41 -2.75 10.77
CA ALA A 64 14.14 -3.96 10.01
C ALA A 64 13.74 -3.67 8.55
N ILE A 65 13.11 -2.53 8.28
CA ILE A 65 12.56 -2.20 6.96
C ILE A 65 13.57 -1.42 6.10
N THR A 66 14.23 -0.40 6.66
CA THR A 66 15.05 0.55 5.91
C THR A 66 16.24 -0.04 5.16
N PRO A 67 16.94 -1.10 5.63
CA PRO A 67 18.01 -1.73 4.85
C PRO A 67 17.56 -2.38 3.52
N HIS A 68 16.26 -2.53 3.32
CA HIS A 68 15.65 -3.11 2.12
C HIS A 68 15.03 -2.06 1.19
N MET A 69 15.26 -0.78 1.48
CA MET A 69 14.71 0.32 0.70
C MET A 69 15.73 0.87 -0.32
N GLU A 70 15.20 1.36 -1.43
CA GLU A 70 15.86 2.29 -2.31
C GLU A 70 15.48 3.71 -1.91
N SER A 71 16.45 4.60 -1.78
CA SER A 71 16.24 5.98 -1.30
C SER A 71 16.76 7.02 -2.29
N TRP A 72 16.16 8.20 -2.27
CA TRP A 72 16.60 9.38 -3.03
C TRP A 72 16.12 10.65 -2.32
N ASN A 73 16.88 11.74 -2.48
CA ASN A 73 16.64 13.00 -1.77
C ASN A 73 15.77 13.98 -2.54
N ASP A 74 15.54 13.72 -3.82
CA ASP A 74 14.90 14.65 -4.74
C ASP A 74 13.75 13.98 -5.47
N ILE A 75 12.81 14.81 -5.96
CA ILE A 75 11.80 14.38 -6.93
C ILE A 75 12.05 15.09 -8.27
N THR A 76 11.64 14.47 -9.35
CA THR A 76 11.77 15.05 -10.70
C THR A 76 10.40 15.22 -11.32
N ILE A 77 10.15 16.39 -11.90
CA ILE A 77 9.02 16.65 -12.78
C ILE A 77 9.53 16.68 -14.21
N ALA A 78 8.95 15.89 -15.09
CA ALA A 78 9.25 15.89 -16.53
C ALA A 78 8.00 16.33 -17.31
N HIS A 79 8.13 17.41 -18.09
CA HIS A 79 7.04 17.97 -18.87
C HIS A 79 7.59 18.63 -20.14
N ARG A 80 7.01 18.33 -21.31
CA ARG A 80 7.39 18.93 -22.63
C ARG A 80 8.88 18.85 -22.93
N GLY A 81 9.55 17.77 -22.54
CA GLY A 81 10.99 17.58 -22.75
C GLY A 81 11.89 18.26 -21.71
N GLU A 82 11.34 19.10 -20.87
CA GLU A 82 12.05 19.72 -19.74
C GLU A 82 11.98 18.84 -18.50
N ARG A 83 13.00 18.95 -17.64
CA ARG A 83 13.08 18.25 -16.35
C ARG A 83 13.44 19.26 -15.27
N VAL A 84 12.62 19.30 -14.23
CA VAL A 84 12.84 20.12 -13.03
C VAL A 84 13.05 19.19 -11.86
N THR A 85 14.16 19.36 -11.16
CA THR A 85 14.44 18.63 -9.92
C THR A 85 14.05 19.52 -8.73
N ILE A 86 13.28 18.97 -7.81
CA ILE A 86 12.91 19.58 -6.54
C ILE A 86 13.73 18.86 -5.47
N ASP A 87 14.69 19.57 -4.91
CA ASP A 87 15.62 19.07 -3.91
C ASP A 87 15.01 19.07 -2.48
N GLY A 88 15.60 18.28 -1.61
CA GLY A 88 15.22 18.22 -0.20
C GLY A 88 13.86 17.60 0.09
N VAL A 89 13.29 16.88 -0.87
CA VAL A 89 12.05 16.10 -0.69
C VAL A 89 12.39 14.62 -0.79
N GLY A 90 12.85 14.06 0.31
CA GLY A 90 13.31 12.69 0.39
C GLY A 90 12.19 11.66 0.39
N PHE A 91 12.44 10.58 -0.35
CA PHE A 91 11.57 9.41 -0.36
C PHE A 91 12.40 8.13 -0.38
N SER A 92 11.79 7.06 0.13
CA SER A 92 12.33 5.72 0.07
C SER A 92 11.25 4.74 -0.38
N ALA A 93 11.61 3.74 -1.15
CA ALA A 93 10.67 2.73 -1.60
C ALA A 93 11.17 1.32 -1.32
N ILE A 94 10.23 0.41 -1.13
CA ILE A 94 10.46 -1.01 -0.88
C ILE A 94 9.49 -1.84 -1.70
N GLY A 95 9.90 -3.03 -2.13
CA GLY A 95 8.99 -4.00 -2.74
C GLY A 95 7.85 -4.35 -1.80
N ARG A 96 6.62 -4.29 -2.29
CA ARG A 96 5.41 -4.49 -1.47
C ARG A 96 5.38 -5.86 -0.77
N LEU A 97 5.76 -6.93 -1.48
CA LEU A 97 5.87 -8.26 -0.88
C LEU A 97 6.94 -8.31 0.22
N LYS A 98 8.08 -7.64 0.00
CA LYS A 98 9.15 -7.58 1.01
C LYS A 98 8.70 -6.87 2.28
N LEU A 99 8.00 -5.73 2.14
CA LEU A 99 7.40 -5.02 3.27
C LEU A 99 6.44 -5.92 4.04
N LEU A 100 5.56 -6.63 3.32
CA LEU A 100 4.59 -7.53 3.93
C LEU A 100 5.28 -8.65 4.73
N GLN A 101 6.32 -9.28 4.17
CA GLN A 101 7.11 -10.31 4.85
C GLN A 101 7.79 -9.81 6.13
N LEU A 102 8.33 -8.59 6.10
CA LEU A 102 8.94 -7.97 7.27
C LEU A 102 7.91 -7.69 8.37
N LEU A 103 6.74 -7.18 8.01
CA LEU A 103 5.65 -6.95 8.97
C LEU A 103 5.06 -8.26 9.51
N GLN A 104 4.99 -9.32 8.71
CA GLN A 104 4.65 -10.67 9.19
C GLN A 104 5.65 -11.16 10.23
N ALA A 105 6.95 -10.98 9.97
CA ALA A 105 7.99 -11.33 10.93
C ALA A 105 7.86 -10.53 12.24
N ARG A 106 7.51 -9.24 12.16
CA ARG A 106 7.22 -8.41 13.34
C ARG A 106 6.02 -8.93 14.13
N ALA A 107 4.91 -9.27 13.46
CA ALA A 107 3.73 -9.84 14.11
C ALA A 107 4.05 -11.18 14.81
N ARG A 108 4.78 -12.06 14.14
CA ARG A 108 5.22 -13.35 14.71
C ARG A 108 6.14 -13.18 15.92
N SER A 109 7.00 -12.17 15.93
CA SER A 109 7.93 -11.92 17.04
C SER A 109 7.24 -11.61 18.38
N VAL A 110 5.96 -11.25 18.34
CA VAL A 110 5.11 -11.02 19.53
C VAL A 110 4.01 -12.09 19.68
N GLY A 111 4.14 -13.22 18.99
CA GLY A 111 3.23 -14.36 19.09
C GLY A 111 1.91 -14.22 18.31
N VAL A 112 1.85 -13.36 17.29
CA VAL A 112 0.71 -13.26 16.38
C VAL A 112 1.01 -14.00 15.08
N GLU A 113 0.28 -15.12 14.85
CA GLU A 113 0.32 -15.85 13.59
C GLU A 113 -0.99 -15.60 12.84
N PRO A 114 -0.98 -14.92 11.69
CA PRO A 114 -2.20 -14.65 10.93
C PRO A 114 -2.80 -15.92 10.34
N VAL A 115 -4.13 -16.01 10.32
CA VAL A 115 -4.88 -17.08 9.68
C VAL A 115 -5.12 -16.70 8.22
N TYR A 116 -4.33 -17.26 7.33
CA TYR A 116 -4.42 -17.04 5.89
C TYR A 116 -5.43 -17.96 5.20
N ARG A 117 -5.83 -17.60 3.96
CA ARG A 117 -6.77 -18.34 3.10
C ARG A 117 -8.14 -18.52 3.76
N ARG A 118 -8.52 -17.62 4.65
CA ARG A 118 -9.82 -17.59 5.31
C ARG A 118 -10.62 -16.36 4.88
N THR A 119 -11.57 -16.56 3.99
CA THR A 119 -12.52 -15.53 3.58
C THR A 119 -13.64 -15.44 4.63
N VAL A 120 -13.90 -14.24 5.13
CA VAL A 120 -15.02 -13.91 6.01
C VAL A 120 -16.10 -13.26 5.16
N LYS A 121 -17.31 -13.79 5.20
CA LYS A 121 -18.46 -13.31 4.42
C LYS A 121 -19.45 -12.49 5.24
N SER A 122 -19.51 -12.71 6.56
CA SER A 122 -20.34 -11.98 7.52
C SER A 122 -19.53 -11.64 8.77
N LEU A 123 -19.85 -10.52 9.41
CA LEU A 123 -19.25 -10.12 10.69
C LEU A 123 -19.57 -11.12 11.80
N ASP A 124 -20.67 -11.85 11.71
CA ASP A 124 -21.06 -12.89 12.67
C ASP A 124 -20.04 -14.05 12.74
N GLU A 125 -19.29 -14.29 11.65
CA GLU A 125 -18.24 -15.31 11.61
C GLU A 125 -17.00 -14.94 12.45
N LEU A 126 -16.88 -13.69 12.90
CA LEU A 126 -15.75 -13.22 13.71
C LEU A 126 -15.88 -13.60 15.19
N GLY A 127 -17.02 -14.18 15.58
CA GLY A 127 -17.25 -14.72 16.92
C GLY A 127 -17.29 -13.64 18.01
N ASP A 128 -17.02 -14.08 19.24
CA ASP A 128 -17.09 -13.26 20.45
C ASP A 128 -15.85 -12.36 20.64
N ALA A 129 -15.52 -11.51 19.69
CA ALA A 129 -14.47 -10.51 19.85
C ALA A 129 -14.97 -9.33 20.69
N ASP A 130 -14.15 -8.86 21.62
CA ASP A 130 -14.44 -7.64 22.38
C ASP A 130 -14.28 -6.39 21.49
N LEU A 131 -13.42 -6.52 20.46
CA LEU A 131 -13.18 -5.48 19.44
C LEU A 131 -12.89 -6.12 18.08
N VAL A 132 -13.58 -5.67 17.04
CA VAL A 132 -13.29 -6.00 15.64
C VAL A 132 -12.68 -4.80 14.95
N VAL A 133 -11.56 -5.00 14.27
CA VAL A 133 -10.87 -3.94 13.51
C VAL A 133 -10.81 -4.33 12.03
N GLY A 134 -11.41 -3.50 11.18
CA GLY A 134 -11.35 -3.65 9.72
C GLY A 134 -10.08 -3.04 9.14
N THR A 135 -9.19 -3.89 8.63
CA THR A 135 -8.00 -3.52 7.84
C THR A 135 -8.02 -4.24 6.48
N ASP A 136 -9.21 -4.60 6.03
CA ASP A 136 -9.55 -5.42 4.89
C ASP A 136 -9.69 -4.62 3.57
N GLY A 137 -9.12 -3.43 3.56
CA GLY A 137 -8.86 -2.63 2.36
C GLY A 137 -10.08 -1.86 1.84
N VAL A 138 -9.99 -1.45 0.57
CA VAL A 138 -10.97 -0.56 -0.08
C VAL A 138 -12.39 -1.15 -0.12
N ASN A 139 -12.50 -2.48 -0.20
CA ASN A 139 -13.78 -3.21 -0.20
C ASN A 139 -14.16 -3.75 1.17
N SER A 140 -13.77 -3.07 2.25
CA SER A 140 -13.93 -3.51 3.62
C SER A 140 -15.34 -4.02 3.96
N LEU A 141 -15.41 -5.26 4.45
CA LEU A 141 -16.63 -5.86 5.00
C LEU A 141 -17.05 -5.15 6.29
N VAL A 142 -16.08 -4.81 7.15
CA VAL A 142 -16.33 -4.13 8.42
C VAL A 142 -16.96 -2.76 8.19
N ARG A 143 -16.43 -1.99 7.22
CA ARG A 143 -17.00 -0.69 6.84
C ARG A 143 -18.41 -0.86 6.29
N ARG A 144 -18.61 -1.73 5.30
CA ARG A 144 -19.93 -1.93 4.67
C ARG A 144 -20.99 -2.42 5.64
N GLY A 145 -20.61 -3.28 6.58
CA GLY A 145 -21.54 -3.77 7.61
C GLY A 145 -21.92 -2.72 8.66
N ASN A 146 -21.27 -1.54 8.67
CA ASN A 146 -21.49 -0.49 9.67
C ASN A 146 -21.49 0.92 9.05
N GLU A 147 -21.84 1.08 7.78
CA GLU A 147 -21.73 2.37 7.05
C GLU A 147 -22.46 3.50 7.76
N GLU A 148 -23.70 3.27 8.16
CA GLU A 148 -24.51 4.27 8.88
C GLU A 148 -23.87 4.63 10.22
N ARG A 149 -23.47 3.65 11.01
CA ARG A 149 -22.86 3.84 12.32
C ARG A 149 -21.53 4.59 12.26
N PHE A 150 -20.75 4.35 11.23
CA PHE A 150 -19.45 5.02 11.02
C PHE A 150 -19.58 6.36 10.29
N GLY A 151 -20.75 6.70 9.77
CA GLY A 151 -20.93 7.84 8.87
C GLY A 151 -20.08 7.71 7.61
N ALA A 152 -19.84 6.48 7.14
CA ALA A 152 -18.95 6.22 6.03
C ALA A 152 -19.60 6.61 4.70
N SER A 153 -18.81 7.27 3.83
CA SER A 153 -19.21 7.53 2.45
C SER A 153 -18.10 7.12 1.49
N VAL A 154 -18.47 6.61 0.33
CA VAL A 154 -17.52 6.21 -0.73
C VAL A 154 -17.86 6.97 -2.00
N ARG A 155 -16.87 7.67 -2.55
CA ARG A 155 -16.98 8.37 -3.83
C ARG A 155 -15.96 7.79 -4.81
N PHE A 156 -16.43 7.39 -5.98
CA PHE A 156 -15.57 6.99 -7.08
C PHE A 156 -15.22 8.20 -7.95
N LEU A 157 -13.95 8.34 -8.28
CA LEU A 157 -13.47 9.30 -9.28
C LEU A 157 -13.55 8.65 -10.67
N SER A 158 -13.59 9.48 -11.71
CA SER A 158 -13.57 9.02 -13.11
C SER A 158 -12.19 8.58 -13.59
N ASN A 159 -11.14 8.94 -12.85
CA ASN A 159 -9.76 8.60 -13.18
C ASN A 159 -9.56 7.09 -13.36
N ARG A 160 -8.68 6.74 -14.29
CA ARG A 160 -8.21 5.38 -14.52
C ARG A 160 -6.70 5.35 -14.37
N PHE A 161 -6.18 4.26 -13.87
CA PHE A 161 -4.75 4.05 -13.82
C PHE A 161 -4.38 2.63 -14.23
N ALA A 162 -3.19 2.49 -14.78
CA ALA A 162 -2.53 1.22 -15.00
C ALA A 162 -1.22 1.19 -14.21
N TRP A 163 -0.94 0.07 -13.53
CA TRP A 163 0.21 -0.09 -12.68
C TRP A 163 1.11 -1.20 -13.20
N PHE A 164 2.30 -0.82 -13.66
CA PHE A 164 3.27 -1.73 -14.26
C PHE A 164 4.50 -1.91 -13.38
N GLY A 165 5.08 -3.12 -13.45
CA GLY A 165 6.45 -3.40 -13.02
C GLY A 165 7.39 -3.33 -14.21
N THR A 166 8.60 -2.81 -14.02
CA THR A 166 9.61 -2.71 -15.08
C THR A 166 11.03 -2.91 -14.54
N GLY A 167 11.91 -3.48 -15.36
CA GLY A 167 13.35 -3.56 -15.10
C GLY A 167 14.10 -2.24 -15.36
N ARG A 168 13.44 -1.20 -15.88
CA ARG A 168 14.07 0.11 -16.09
C ARG A 168 14.36 0.77 -14.74
N ARG A 169 15.59 1.22 -14.55
CA ARG A 169 16.01 1.94 -13.35
C ARG A 169 15.67 3.43 -13.48
N PHE A 170 15.06 3.98 -12.44
CA PHE A 170 14.83 5.42 -12.27
C PHE A 170 15.64 5.92 -11.08
N GLU A 171 16.30 7.08 -11.25
CA GLU A 171 17.20 7.62 -10.22
C GLU A 171 16.45 8.35 -9.10
N THR A 172 15.32 8.97 -9.42
CA THR A 172 14.45 9.67 -8.46
C THR A 172 13.01 9.22 -8.64
N LEU A 173 12.15 9.54 -7.67
CA LEU A 173 10.72 9.56 -7.91
C LEU A 173 10.45 10.63 -8.97
N THR A 174 9.93 10.22 -10.11
CA THR A 174 9.67 11.12 -11.22
C THR A 174 8.19 11.14 -11.56
N GLN A 175 7.63 12.32 -11.74
CA GLN A 175 6.33 12.52 -12.38
C GLN A 175 6.55 13.03 -13.81
N THR A 176 5.99 12.32 -14.77
CA THR A 176 6.07 12.66 -16.19
C THR A 176 4.69 13.00 -16.71
N PHE A 177 4.56 14.20 -17.27
CA PHE A 177 3.33 14.66 -17.91
C PHE A 177 3.50 14.64 -19.42
N VAL A 178 2.53 14.01 -20.09
CA VAL A 178 2.49 13.91 -21.55
C VAL A 178 1.14 14.40 -22.06
N GLU A 179 1.15 15.33 -22.99
CA GLU A 179 -0.04 15.82 -23.67
C GLU A 179 -0.13 15.19 -25.06
N THR A 180 -1.31 14.73 -25.42
CA THR A 180 -1.63 14.13 -26.72
C THR A 180 -2.99 14.66 -27.21
N ASP A 181 -3.38 14.34 -28.43
CA ASP A 181 -4.70 14.68 -28.97
C ASP A 181 -5.84 14.02 -28.17
N ALA A 182 -5.57 12.89 -27.49
CA ALA A 182 -6.54 12.23 -26.61
C ALA A 182 -6.68 12.95 -25.24
N GLY A 183 -5.69 13.73 -24.81
CA GLY A 183 -5.67 14.43 -23.54
C GLY A 183 -4.34 14.30 -22.80
N SER A 184 -4.36 14.57 -21.50
CA SER A 184 -3.17 14.58 -20.66
C SER A 184 -2.99 13.28 -19.89
N PHE A 185 -1.77 12.79 -19.86
CA PHE A 185 -1.35 11.60 -19.12
C PHE A 185 -0.37 12.01 -18.04
N ASN A 186 -0.53 11.46 -16.86
CA ASN A 186 0.44 11.56 -15.78
C ASN A 186 1.02 10.18 -15.49
N ALA A 187 2.34 10.07 -15.52
CA ALA A 187 3.01 8.86 -15.10
C ALA A 187 3.90 9.15 -13.90
N HIS A 188 3.78 8.40 -12.81
CA HIS A 188 4.74 8.45 -11.74
C HIS A 188 5.46 7.12 -11.61
N HIS A 189 6.77 7.21 -11.45
CA HIS A 189 7.63 6.04 -11.46
C HIS A 189 8.83 6.21 -10.55
N TYR A 190 9.25 5.11 -9.95
CA TYR A 190 10.39 5.03 -9.04
C TYR A 190 10.88 3.59 -8.92
N ARG A 191 12.15 3.40 -8.59
CA ARG A 191 12.69 2.08 -8.27
C ARG A 191 12.33 1.70 -6.83
N TYR A 192 12.09 0.41 -6.58
CA TYR A 192 11.83 -0.14 -5.25
C TYR A 192 12.75 -1.30 -4.88
N ALA A 193 13.61 -1.67 -5.82
CA ALA A 193 14.70 -2.63 -5.66
C ALA A 193 15.78 -2.30 -6.72
N PRO A 194 17.00 -2.80 -6.61
CA PRO A 194 18.13 -2.44 -7.48
C PRO A 194 17.82 -2.51 -8.98
N ASN A 195 17.02 -3.49 -9.41
CA ASN A 195 16.70 -3.73 -10.83
C ASN A 195 15.19 -3.75 -11.10
N LEU A 196 14.38 -3.23 -10.19
CA LEU A 196 12.91 -3.24 -10.32
C LEU A 196 12.34 -1.87 -9.98
N SER A 197 11.48 -1.40 -10.85
CA SER A 197 10.76 -0.14 -10.67
C SER A 197 9.27 -0.32 -10.89
N THR A 198 8.50 0.55 -10.28
CA THR A 198 7.07 0.71 -10.60
C THR A 198 6.89 1.86 -11.59
N PHE A 199 5.90 1.73 -12.46
CA PHE A 199 5.50 2.73 -13.43
C PHE A 199 3.98 2.79 -13.46
N ILE A 200 3.41 3.88 -12.96
CA ILE A 200 1.97 4.04 -12.83
C ILE A 200 1.54 5.16 -13.78
N VAL A 201 0.62 4.86 -14.68
CA VAL A 201 0.05 5.84 -15.62
C VAL A 201 -1.38 6.13 -15.18
N GLU A 202 -1.71 7.38 -15.04
CA GLU A 202 -3.03 7.85 -14.65
C GLU A 202 -3.59 8.83 -15.69
N VAL A 203 -4.89 8.70 -15.97
CA VAL A 203 -5.63 9.57 -16.87
C VAL A 203 -7.04 9.84 -16.32
N ASP A 204 -7.64 10.95 -16.72
CA ASP A 204 -9.06 11.18 -16.49
C ASP A 204 -9.95 10.28 -17.38
N GLY A 205 -11.22 10.10 -16.99
CA GLY A 205 -12.13 9.21 -17.68
C GLY A 205 -12.45 9.62 -19.14
N ALA A 206 -12.39 10.92 -19.45
CA ALA A 206 -12.64 11.40 -20.80
C ALA A 206 -11.42 11.11 -21.71
N THR A 207 -10.21 11.33 -21.22
CA THR A 207 -8.95 10.97 -21.91
C THR A 207 -8.89 9.46 -22.14
N PHE A 208 -9.23 8.64 -21.12
CA PHE A 208 -9.31 7.18 -21.24
C PHE A 208 -10.23 6.74 -22.40
N ALA A 209 -11.42 7.32 -22.49
CA ALA A 209 -12.39 7.01 -23.53
C ALA A 209 -11.89 7.43 -24.93
N ARG A 210 -11.34 8.66 -25.07
CA ARG A 210 -10.82 9.15 -26.36
C ARG A 210 -9.60 8.36 -26.84
N ALA A 211 -8.76 7.88 -25.93
CA ALA A 211 -7.62 7.03 -26.25
C ALA A 211 -8.01 5.59 -26.64
N GLY A 212 -9.30 5.21 -26.51
CA GLY A 212 -9.78 3.89 -26.90
C GLY A 212 -9.37 2.76 -25.95
N PHE A 213 -8.82 3.05 -24.77
CA PHE A 213 -8.28 2.04 -23.87
C PHE A 213 -9.30 1.04 -23.32
N GLY A 214 -10.59 1.40 -23.30
CA GLY A 214 -11.64 0.48 -22.89
C GLY A 214 -11.93 -0.65 -23.90
N GLN A 215 -11.32 -0.61 -25.09
CA GLN A 215 -11.47 -1.60 -26.17
C GLN A 215 -10.17 -2.36 -26.46
N MET A 216 -9.10 -2.10 -25.69
CA MET A 216 -7.83 -2.80 -25.84
C MET A 216 -7.89 -4.10 -25.03
N ASP A 217 -7.46 -5.19 -25.67
CA ASP A 217 -7.23 -6.45 -24.98
C ASP A 217 -5.96 -6.39 -24.15
N GLU A 218 -5.88 -7.20 -23.09
CA GLU A 218 -4.66 -7.39 -22.29
C GLU A 218 -3.67 -8.27 -23.07
N GLU A 219 -2.95 -7.74 -24.06
CA GLU A 219 -1.80 -8.40 -24.69
C GLU A 219 -0.47 -7.78 -24.20
#